data_03836f22a3a4e1bd11d1a274f0bf55bb
#
_entry.id   03836f22a3a4e1bd11d1a274f0bf55bb
#
_cell.length_a   1.000
_cell.length_b   1.000
_cell.length_c   1.000
_cell.angle_alpha   90.00
_cell.angle_beta   90.00
_cell.angle_gamma   90.00
#
_symmetry.space_group_name_H-M   'P 1'
#
loop_
_entity.id
_entity.type
_entity.pdbx_description
1 polymer ?
#
loop_
_entity_poly.entity_id
_entity_poly.type
_entity_poly.pdbx_seq_one_letter_code
_entity_poly.pdbx_strand_id
1 'polypeptide(L)'
;WLISIFTSVLYIAASMNIDLIVYGEDGEVEYGGSNLTKNRPFFDAIYTKKIYFEGGYDKVLKKIKAKNSEKVFFKFPDDKKLKKIKLTHWSYFENWDPYRNYLVAKKHCGLKESTDTNEGTFTNFAQNDQALYALHTYMMYLKFGFGRATQDCGIEIRRGAMTRNQAKNLVNLYDNQYPKEHINSYLSYYKISKK
;
A
#
# COMPACT_ATOMS: atom_id res chain seq x y z
N TRP A 1 5.05 -8.70 6.08
CA TRP A 1 5.52 -7.47 5.44
C TRP A 1 4.87 -6.23 6.07
N LEU A 2 3.59 -5.96 5.92
CA LEU A 2 2.90 -4.78 6.51
C LEU A 2 3.16 -4.62 8.01
N ILE A 3 3.04 -5.69 8.78
CA ILE A 3 3.26 -5.65 10.24
C ILE A 3 4.67 -5.17 10.55
N SER A 4 5.70 -5.71 9.89
CA SER A 4 7.09 -5.34 10.19
C SER A 4 7.42 -3.92 9.76
N ILE A 5 6.84 -3.40 8.69
CA ILE A 5 7.00 -1.99 8.30
C ILE A 5 6.50 -1.08 9.43
N PHE A 6 5.25 -1.24 9.84
CA PHE A 6 4.68 -0.39 10.90
C PHE A 6 5.38 -0.55 12.23
N THR A 7 5.65 -1.78 12.67
CA THR A 7 6.30 -2.01 13.96
C THR A 7 7.74 -1.53 14.01
N SER A 8 8.50 -1.67 12.91
CA SER A 8 9.89 -1.18 12.84
C SER A 8 9.95 0.34 12.94
N VAL A 9 9.11 1.05 12.20
CA VAL A 9 9.03 2.52 12.25
C VAL A 9 8.63 2.99 13.65
N LEU A 10 7.61 2.39 14.25
CA LEU A 10 7.17 2.72 15.61
C LEU A 10 8.24 2.40 16.67
N TYR A 11 8.97 1.30 16.48
CA TYR A 11 10.05 0.93 17.39
C TYR A 11 11.21 1.93 17.35
N ILE A 12 11.62 2.36 16.16
CA ILE A 12 12.65 3.38 15.97
C ILE A 12 12.18 4.70 16.58
N ALA A 13 10.98 5.15 16.24
CA ALA A 13 10.42 6.40 16.77
C ALA A 13 10.37 6.39 18.31
N ALA A 14 9.89 5.30 18.91
CA ALA A 14 9.83 5.13 20.36
C ALA A 14 11.23 5.08 21.01
N SER A 15 12.25 4.53 20.32
CA SER A 15 13.61 4.43 20.83
C SER A 15 14.35 5.76 20.76
N MET A 16 14.04 6.58 19.77
CA MET A 16 14.67 7.87 19.52
C MET A 16 13.86 9.06 20.08
N ASN A 17 12.74 8.79 20.78
CA ASN A 17 11.82 9.82 21.27
C ASN A 17 11.30 10.74 20.16
N ILE A 18 10.94 10.16 19.01
CA ILE A 18 10.31 10.86 17.90
C ILE A 18 8.79 10.76 18.08
N ASP A 19 8.13 11.90 18.23
CA ASP A 19 6.70 11.98 18.54
C ASP A 19 5.81 12.10 17.29
N LEU A 20 6.39 12.32 16.10
CA LEU A 20 5.67 12.46 14.85
C LEU A 20 6.24 11.57 13.75
N ILE A 21 5.39 10.77 13.14
CA ILE A 21 5.69 9.99 11.94
C ILE A 21 4.82 10.52 10.80
N VAL A 22 5.47 10.87 9.68
CA VAL A 22 4.78 11.31 8.46
C VAL A 22 4.98 10.25 7.39
N TYR A 23 3.88 9.71 6.89
CA TYR A 23 3.88 8.81 5.74
C TYR A 23 3.76 9.60 4.45
N GLY A 24 4.55 9.22 3.44
CA GLY A 24 4.51 9.80 2.10
C GLY A 24 3.40 9.20 1.22
N GLU A 25 2.71 8.17 1.69
CA GLU A 25 1.62 7.51 0.99
C GLU A 25 0.34 8.36 1.00
N ASP A 26 -0.59 8.02 0.12
CA ASP A 26 -1.89 8.68 0.02
C ASP A 26 -2.85 8.31 1.19
N GLY A 27 -2.55 7.24 1.89
CA GLY A 27 -3.35 6.82 3.03
C GLY A 27 -4.80 6.47 2.67
N GLU A 28 -5.75 7.15 3.30
CA GLU A 28 -7.19 6.85 3.16
C GLU A 28 -7.77 7.23 1.79
N VAL A 29 -7.12 8.11 1.04
CA VAL A 29 -7.58 8.51 -0.31
C VAL A 29 -7.41 7.35 -1.29
N GLU A 30 -6.35 6.57 -1.15
CA GLU A 30 -6.09 5.42 -2.01
C GLU A 30 -6.94 4.20 -1.61
N TYR A 31 -6.96 3.85 -0.35
CA TYR A 31 -7.54 2.59 0.13
C TYR A 31 -8.89 2.75 0.83
N GLY A 32 -9.34 3.99 1.02
CA GLY A 32 -10.46 4.28 1.89
C GLY A 32 -10.07 4.22 3.36
N GLY A 33 -10.99 4.57 4.24
CA GLY A 33 -10.73 4.62 5.67
C GLY A 33 -11.97 4.60 6.52
N SER A 34 -11.76 4.69 7.82
CA SER A 34 -12.84 4.73 8.79
C SER A 34 -13.46 6.12 8.90
N ASN A 35 -14.77 6.18 9.04
CA ASN A 35 -15.46 7.44 9.40
C ASN A 35 -14.95 8.04 10.70
N LEU A 36 -14.31 7.26 11.57
CA LEU A 36 -13.72 7.72 12.82
C LEU A 36 -12.45 8.55 12.61
N THR A 37 -11.73 8.30 11.53
CA THR A 37 -10.49 9.00 11.18
C THR A 37 -10.67 10.05 10.10
N LYS A 38 -11.83 10.07 9.46
CA LYS A 38 -12.18 11.03 8.42
C LYS A 38 -11.96 12.46 8.93
N ASN A 39 -11.24 13.26 8.16
CA ASN A 39 -10.89 14.66 8.47
C ASN A 39 -10.01 14.85 9.73
N ARG A 40 -9.35 13.81 10.22
CA ARG A 40 -8.38 13.95 11.31
C ARG A 40 -6.97 14.00 10.73
N PRO A 41 -6.19 15.06 10.98
CA PRO A 41 -4.83 15.18 10.46
C PRO A 41 -3.89 14.15 11.11
N PHE A 42 -4.21 13.74 12.34
CA PHE A 42 -3.37 12.84 13.11
C PHE A 42 -4.19 11.69 13.71
N PHE A 43 -3.57 10.54 13.79
CA PHE A 43 -4.06 9.39 14.54
C PHE A 43 -2.95 8.85 15.43
N ASP A 44 -3.29 8.14 16.49
CA ASP A 44 -2.29 7.60 17.40
C ASP A 44 -1.87 6.16 17.01
N ALA A 45 -0.66 5.80 17.43
CA ALA A 45 -0.11 4.49 17.13
C ALA A 45 -0.87 3.33 17.80
N ILE A 46 -1.62 3.59 18.86
CA ILE A 46 -2.48 2.58 19.51
C ILE A 46 -3.67 2.26 18.62
N TYR A 47 -4.26 3.29 18.00
CA TYR A 47 -5.34 3.10 17.02
C TYR A 47 -4.86 2.19 15.88
N THR A 48 -3.68 2.48 15.31
CA THR A 48 -3.07 1.66 14.27
C THR A 48 -2.88 0.21 14.70
N LYS A 49 -2.29 0.00 15.89
CA LYS A 49 -2.11 -1.33 16.48
C LYS A 49 -3.44 -2.09 16.60
N LYS A 50 -4.49 -1.41 17.07
CA LYS A 50 -5.80 -2.01 17.35
C LYS A 50 -6.60 -2.31 16.08
N ILE A 51 -6.64 -1.37 15.13
CA ILE A 51 -7.50 -1.45 13.95
C ILE A 51 -6.83 -2.23 12.81
N TYR A 52 -5.59 -1.89 12.46
CA TYR A 52 -4.91 -2.55 11.34
C TYR A 52 -4.42 -3.95 11.65
N PHE A 53 -4.22 -4.28 12.91
CA PHE A 53 -3.63 -5.56 13.28
C PHE A 53 -4.51 -6.45 14.15
N GLU A 54 -5.64 -5.99 14.63
CA GLU A 54 -6.72 -6.74 15.35
C GLU A 54 -6.24 -7.92 16.22
N GLY A 55 -5.04 -7.85 16.77
CA GLY A 55 -4.43 -8.96 17.53
C GLY A 55 -4.08 -10.21 16.71
N GLY A 56 -4.23 -10.16 15.37
CA GLY A 56 -4.06 -11.34 14.51
C GLY A 56 -2.62 -11.78 14.26
N TYR A 57 -1.65 -10.89 14.41
CA TYR A 57 -0.25 -11.19 14.05
C TYR A 57 0.44 -12.20 14.97
N ASP A 58 0.08 -12.30 16.23
CA ASP A 58 0.67 -13.30 17.16
C ASP A 58 0.41 -14.73 16.68
N LYS A 59 -0.77 -14.99 16.13
CA LYS A 59 -1.10 -16.29 15.54
C LYS A 59 -0.24 -16.58 14.31
N VAL A 60 0.00 -15.56 13.49
CA VAL A 60 0.86 -15.67 12.29
C VAL A 60 2.29 -15.94 12.71
N LEU A 61 2.84 -15.19 13.68
CA LEU A 61 4.20 -15.38 14.18
C LEU A 61 4.45 -16.78 14.77
N LYS A 62 3.46 -17.34 15.44
CA LYS A 62 3.54 -18.73 15.92
C LYS A 62 3.62 -19.73 14.76
N LYS A 63 2.84 -19.51 13.69
CA LYS A 63 2.80 -20.41 12.52
C LYS A 63 4.10 -20.41 11.73
N ILE A 64 4.73 -19.25 11.53
CA ILE A 64 5.95 -19.13 10.72
C ILE A 64 7.22 -19.61 11.44
N LYS A 65 7.12 -20.07 12.69
CA LYS A 65 8.26 -20.56 13.50
C LYS A 65 9.46 -19.60 13.53
N ALA A 66 9.21 -18.30 13.47
CA ALA A 66 10.25 -17.26 13.45
C ALA A 66 11.13 -17.36 14.71
N LYS A 67 12.43 -17.12 14.56
CA LYS A 67 13.37 -17.05 15.69
C LYS A 67 13.04 -15.85 16.58
N ASN A 68 13.42 -15.92 17.85
CA ASN A 68 13.16 -14.82 18.78
C ASN A 68 13.83 -13.50 18.36
N SER A 69 15.01 -13.56 17.75
CA SER A 69 15.70 -12.41 17.17
C SER A 69 14.93 -11.75 16.01
N GLU A 70 14.20 -12.55 15.22
CA GLU A 70 13.41 -12.07 14.10
C GLU A 70 12.08 -11.48 14.58
N LYS A 71 11.53 -12.01 15.67
CA LYS A 71 10.25 -11.54 16.24
C LYS A 71 10.31 -10.11 16.77
N VAL A 72 11.50 -9.57 17.04
CA VAL A 72 11.63 -8.18 17.51
C VAL A 72 11.05 -7.17 16.53
N PHE A 73 11.18 -7.43 15.22
CA PHE A 73 10.64 -6.57 14.15
C PHE A 73 9.11 -6.61 14.03
N PHE A 74 8.46 -7.51 14.77
CA PHE A 74 7.00 -7.65 14.80
C PHE A 74 6.38 -7.26 16.13
N LYS A 75 7.20 -6.83 17.09
CA LYS A 75 6.72 -6.40 18.41
C LYS A 75 6.45 -4.91 18.40
N PHE A 76 5.27 -4.56 18.87
CA PHE A 76 4.98 -3.16 19.16
C PHE A 76 5.75 -2.68 20.39
N PRO A 77 6.19 -1.42 20.41
CA PRO A 77 6.65 -0.78 21.63
C PRO A 77 5.57 -0.77 22.73
N ASP A 78 6.00 -0.47 23.96
CA ASP A 78 5.11 -0.27 25.11
C ASP A 78 4.05 0.79 24.81
N ASP A 79 2.82 0.55 25.23
CA ASP A 79 1.69 1.44 24.99
C ASP A 79 1.88 2.85 25.57
N LYS A 80 2.69 3.01 26.65
CA LYS A 80 3.06 4.33 27.17
C LYS A 80 3.87 5.15 26.17
N LYS A 81 4.78 4.49 25.44
CA LYS A 81 5.58 5.13 24.39
C LYS A 81 4.70 5.38 23.15
N LEU A 82 3.89 4.41 22.75
CA LEU A 82 3.00 4.52 21.60
C LEU A 82 1.99 5.69 21.72
N LYS A 83 1.48 5.98 22.92
CA LYS A 83 0.56 7.10 23.17
C LYS A 83 1.13 8.47 22.81
N LYS A 84 2.45 8.62 22.86
CA LYS A 84 3.13 9.88 22.51
C LYS A 84 3.30 10.06 21.00
N ILE A 85 3.30 8.96 20.24
CA ILE A 85 3.58 8.99 18.81
C ILE A 85 2.31 9.28 18.03
N LYS A 86 2.35 10.35 17.24
CA LYS A 86 1.32 10.71 16.27
C LYS A 86 1.75 10.26 14.87
N LEU A 87 0.79 9.79 14.11
CA LEU A 87 0.98 9.40 12.71
C LEU A 87 0.11 10.29 11.83
N THR A 88 0.63 10.63 10.66
CA THR A 88 -0.12 11.37 9.64
C THR A 88 0.33 10.94 8.25
N HIS A 89 -0.49 11.24 7.25
CA HIS A 89 -0.14 11.09 5.83
C HIS A 89 0.08 12.47 5.21
N TRP A 90 1.09 12.59 4.34
CA TRP A 90 1.37 13.85 3.65
C TRP A 90 0.20 14.31 2.81
N SER A 91 -0.54 13.37 2.23
CA SER A 91 -1.76 13.61 1.45
C SER A 91 -2.86 14.37 2.20
N TYR A 92 -2.82 14.43 3.52
CA TYR A 92 -3.73 15.26 4.30
C TYR A 92 -3.46 16.77 4.14
N PHE A 93 -2.21 17.15 3.99
CA PHE A 93 -1.78 18.54 3.91
C PHE A 93 -1.64 19.05 2.48
N GLU A 94 -1.42 18.15 1.53
CA GLU A 94 -1.23 18.46 0.13
C GLU A 94 -2.05 17.51 -0.74
N ASN A 95 -2.73 18.07 -1.74
CA ASN A 95 -3.55 17.28 -2.66
C ASN A 95 -2.71 16.21 -3.35
N TRP A 96 -3.14 14.97 -3.24
CA TRP A 96 -2.48 13.83 -3.85
C TRP A 96 -2.58 13.91 -5.38
N ASP A 97 -1.43 13.96 -6.04
CA ASP A 97 -1.29 13.94 -7.49
C ASP A 97 -0.21 12.91 -7.87
N PRO A 98 -0.60 11.69 -8.26
CA PRO A 98 0.35 10.62 -8.58
C PRO A 98 1.32 11.01 -9.70
N TYR A 99 0.84 11.74 -10.71
CA TYR A 99 1.65 12.14 -11.85
C TYR A 99 2.68 13.20 -11.47
N ARG A 100 2.28 14.21 -10.71
CA ARG A 100 3.22 15.20 -10.16
C ARG A 100 4.28 14.53 -9.30
N ASN A 101 3.86 13.63 -8.41
CA ASN A 101 4.78 12.90 -7.53
C ASN A 101 5.77 12.07 -8.34
N TYR A 102 5.31 11.39 -9.41
CA TYR A 102 6.19 10.70 -10.35
C TYR A 102 7.22 11.64 -11.00
N LEU A 103 6.81 12.80 -11.50
CA LEU A 103 7.73 13.76 -12.12
C LEU A 103 8.80 14.26 -11.15
N VAL A 104 8.42 14.54 -9.91
CA VAL A 104 9.35 14.92 -8.84
C VAL A 104 10.33 13.79 -8.54
N ALA A 105 9.84 12.57 -8.36
CA ALA A 105 10.67 11.40 -8.10
C ALA A 105 11.61 11.08 -9.28
N LYS A 106 11.14 11.20 -10.51
CA LYS A 106 11.96 11.05 -11.71
C LYS A 106 13.10 12.05 -11.75
N LYS A 107 12.80 13.32 -11.49
CA LYS A 107 13.79 14.42 -11.51
C LYS A 107 14.83 14.31 -10.39
N HIS A 108 14.42 14.01 -9.19
CA HIS A 108 15.27 14.11 -7.98
C HIS A 108 15.80 12.78 -7.45
N CYS A 109 15.09 11.69 -7.72
CA CYS A 109 15.43 10.36 -7.18
C CYS A 109 15.80 9.34 -8.28
N GLY A 110 15.72 9.74 -9.56
CA GLY A 110 16.04 8.83 -10.67
C GLY A 110 15.02 7.70 -10.87
N LEU A 111 13.77 7.92 -10.48
CA LEU A 111 12.69 6.95 -10.72
C LEU A 111 12.59 6.64 -12.22
N LYS A 112 12.56 5.36 -12.55
CA LYS A 112 12.39 4.87 -13.93
C LYS A 112 10.98 4.34 -14.11
N GLU A 113 10.41 4.65 -15.25
CA GLU A 113 9.17 4.06 -15.74
C GLU A 113 9.42 2.77 -16.50
N SER A 114 8.40 1.93 -16.59
CA SER A 114 8.36 0.81 -17.52
C SER A 114 8.17 1.32 -18.95
N THR A 115 8.59 0.52 -19.93
CA THR A 115 8.43 0.85 -21.36
C THR A 115 6.98 0.82 -21.82
N ASP A 116 6.14 0.05 -21.12
CA ASP A 116 4.72 -0.08 -21.37
C ASP A 116 3.93 0.12 -20.05
N THR A 117 2.61 0.13 -20.12
CA THR A 117 1.76 0.19 -18.93
C THR A 117 1.98 -1.01 -18.02
N ASN A 118 1.87 -0.81 -16.72
CA ASN A 118 1.92 -1.91 -15.78
C ASN A 118 0.64 -2.77 -15.89
N GLU A 119 0.77 -4.07 -15.70
CA GLU A 119 -0.39 -4.97 -15.75
C GLU A 119 -1.46 -4.54 -14.74
N GLY A 120 -2.69 -4.42 -15.20
CA GLY A 120 -3.84 -4.05 -14.38
C GLY A 120 -4.03 -2.54 -14.16
N THR A 121 -3.22 -1.68 -14.78
CA THR A 121 -3.38 -0.22 -14.73
C THR A 121 -2.90 0.48 -16.00
N PHE A 122 -3.29 1.72 -16.20
CA PHE A 122 -2.89 2.59 -17.32
C PHE A 122 -1.61 3.40 -17.02
N THR A 123 -1.02 3.26 -15.85
CA THR A 123 0.25 3.90 -15.49
C THR A 123 1.44 2.98 -15.76
N ASN A 124 2.63 3.56 -15.95
CA ASN A 124 3.88 2.81 -16.18
C ASN A 124 4.97 3.12 -15.14
N PHE A 125 4.62 3.83 -14.08
CA PHE A 125 5.56 4.28 -13.05
C PHE A 125 5.24 3.80 -11.64
N ALA A 126 4.07 3.18 -11.43
CA ALA A 126 3.65 2.72 -10.12
C ALA A 126 4.01 1.25 -9.91
N GLN A 127 4.60 0.91 -8.75
CA GLN A 127 4.87 -0.47 -8.32
C GLN A 127 5.83 -1.26 -9.24
N ASN A 128 6.74 -0.60 -9.94
CA ASN A 128 7.68 -1.22 -10.87
C ASN A 128 8.70 -2.14 -10.19
N ASP A 129 8.82 -2.09 -8.88
CA ASP A 129 9.73 -2.87 -8.06
C ASP A 129 9.15 -4.20 -7.55
N GLN A 130 7.90 -4.51 -7.87
CA GLN A 130 7.19 -5.65 -7.31
C GLN A 130 6.64 -6.62 -8.37
N ALA A 131 7.36 -7.68 -8.68
CA ALA A 131 6.90 -8.71 -9.63
C ALA A 131 5.57 -9.36 -9.22
N LEU A 132 5.27 -9.47 -7.91
CA LEU A 132 3.99 -10.03 -7.42
C LEU A 132 2.81 -9.07 -7.56
N TYR A 133 3.04 -7.82 -7.91
CA TYR A 133 1.99 -6.82 -7.97
C TYR A 133 0.91 -7.15 -9.01
N ALA A 134 1.31 -7.58 -10.20
CA ALA A 134 0.38 -7.98 -11.26
C ALA A 134 -0.54 -9.14 -10.82
N LEU A 135 -0.01 -10.15 -10.11
CA LEU A 135 -0.84 -11.20 -9.53
C LEU A 135 -1.79 -10.66 -8.45
N HIS A 136 -1.31 -9.77 -7.59
CA HIS A 136 -2.14 -9.16 -6.55
C HIS A 136 -3.33 -8.41 -7.14
N THR A 137 -3.11 -7.58 -8.14
CA THR A 137 -4.18 -6.79 -8.80
C THR A 137 -5.19 -7.69 -9.51
N TYR A 138 -4.73 -8.74 -10.17
CA TYR A 138 -5.61 -9.72 -10.81
C TYR A 138 -6.45 -10.50 -9.79
N MET A 139 -5.84 -10.97 -8.69
CA MET A 139 -6.58 -11.64 -7.62
C MET A 139 -7.57 -10.71 -6.90
N MET A 140 -7.24 -9.42 -6.80
CA MET A 140 -8.16 -8.40 -6.29
C MET A 140 -9.39 -8.28 -7.19
N TYR A 141 -9.19 -8.21 -8.51
CA TYR A 141 -10.27 -8.20 -9.47
C TYR A 141 -11.18 -9.44 -9.34
N LEU A 142 -10.60 -10.63 -9.29
CA LEU A 142 -11.36 -11.88 -9.14
C LEU A 142 -12.15 -11.94 -7.84
N LYS A 143 -11.60 -11.39 -6.76
CA LYS A 143 -12.22 -11.45 -5.42
C LYS A 143 -13.28 -10.38 -5.22
N PHE A 144 -13.06 -9.17 -5.70
CA PHE A 144 -13.88 -8.00 -5.37
C PHE A 144 -14.66 -7.43 -6.57
N GLY A 145 -14.38 -7.89 -7.79
CA GLY A 145 -15.01 -7.39 -9.02
C GLY A 145 -14.44 -6.04 -9.50
N PHE A 146 -13.35 -5.57 -8.93
CA PHE A 146 -12.60 -4.39 -9.39
C PHE A 146 -11.10 -4.58 -9.18
N GLY A 147 -10.31 -3.95 -10.03
CA GLY A 147 -8.85 -4.04 -9.99
C GLY A 147 -8.19 -2.68 -9.75
N ARG A 148 -6.91 -2.60 -10.07
CA ARG A 148 -6.09 -1.41 -9.83
C ARG A 148 -6.53 -0.23 -10.70
N ALA A 149 -6.88 -0.46 -11.96
CA ALA A 149 -7.35 0.63 -12.84
C ALA A 149 -8.59 1.33 -12.28
N THR A 150 -9.51 0.61 -11.63
CA THR A 150 -10.65 1.23 -10.92
C THR A 150 -10.18 2.17 -9.80
N GLN A 151 -9.17 1.77 -9.01
CA GLN A 151 -8.64 2.63 -7.93
C GLN A 151 -7.94 3.86 -8.49
N ASP A 152 -7.06 3.69 -9.47
CA ASP A 152 -6.31 4.78 -10.10
C ASP A 152 -7.25 5.77 -10.81
N CYS A 153 -8.23 5.27 -11.56
CA CYS A 153 -9.28 6.10 -12.16
C CYS A 153 -10.08 6.87 -11.10
N GLY A 154 -10.37 6.25 -9.96
CA GLY A 154 -11.04 6.90 -8.84
C GLY A 154 -10.27 8.09 -8.30
N ILE A 155 -8.94 7.99 -8.18
CA ILE A 155 -8.05 9.09 -7.79
C ILE A 155 -8.12 10.21 -8.84
N GLU A 156 -7.94 9.87 -10.12
CA GLU A 156 -7.95 10.84 -11.21
C GLU A 156 -9.28 11.60 -11.36
N ILE A 157 -10.42 10.90 -11.15
CA ILE A 157 -11.74 11.54 -11.14
C ILE A 157 -11.86 12.52 -9.97
N ARG A 158 -11.47 12.11 -8.76
CA ARG A 158 -11.59 12.94 -7.55
C ARG A 158 -10.75 14.21 -7.63
N ARG A 159 -9.58 14.14 -8.26
CA ARG A 159 -8.73 15.32 -8.48
C ARG A 159 -9.10 16.14 -9.74
N GLY A 160 -10.15 15.75 -10.47
CA GLY A 160 -10.64 16.46 -11.64
C GLY A 160 -9.84 16.27 -12.93
N ALA A 161 -8.89 15.32 -12.96
CA ALA A 161 -8.02 15.08 -14.12
C ALA A 161 -8.62 14.10 -15.15
N MET A 162 -9.69 13.39 -14.80
CA MET A 162 -10.32 12.39 -15.67
C MET A 162 -11.84 12.44 -15.55
N THR A 163 -12.53 12.31 -16.70
CA THR A 163 -13.98 12.15 -16.70
C THR A 163 -14.38 10.70 -16.40
N ARG A 164 -15.60 10.50 -15.88
CA ARG A 164 -16.13 9.16 -15.62
C ARG A 164 -16.18 8.26 -16.87
N ASN A 165 -16.44 8.84 -18.05
CA ASN A 165 -16.48 8.06 -19.29
C ASN A 165 -15.09 7.57 -19.71
N GLN A 166 -14.07 8.43 -19.61
CA GLN A 166 -12.68 8.02 -19.82
C GLN A 166 -12.28 6.91 -18.83
N ALA A 167 -12.62 7.06 -17.56
CA ALA A 167 -12.35 6.07 -16.53
C ALA A 167 -12.98 4.71 -16.86
N LYS A 168 -14.25 4.66 -17.29
CA LYS A 168 -14.92 3.41 -17.68
C LYS A 168 -14.18 2.68 -18.80
N ASN A 169 -13.68 3.42 -19.80
CA ASN A 169 -12.93 2.83 -20.90
C ASN A 169 -11.62 2.20 -20.40
N LEU A 170 -10.89 2.91 -19.54
CA LEU A 170 -9.62 2.42 -18.97
C LEU A 170 -9.84 1.22 -18.06
N VAL A 171 -10.87 1.25 -17.20
CA VAL A 171 -11.22 0.11 -16.34
C VAL A 171 -11.53 -1.13 -17.18
N ASN A 172 -12.31 -1.00 -18.26
CA ASN A 172 -12.63 -2.11 -19.16
C ASN A 172 -11.38 -2.68 -19.87
N LEU A 173 -10.36 -1.85 -20.12
CA LEU A 173 -9.13 -2.29 -20.77
C LEU A 173 -8.16 -2.99 -19.80
N TYR A 174 -8.08 -2.53 -18.56
CA TYR A 174 -6.97 -2.89 -17.68
C TYR A 174 -7.36 -3.74 -16.47
N ASP A 175 -8.55 -3.59 -15.88
CA ASP A 175 -8.87 -4.20 -14.58
C ASP A 175 -8.82 -5.74 -14.55
N ASN A 176 -9.06 -6.41 -15.67
CA ASN A 176 -9.09 -7.88 -15.77
C ASN A 176 -7.87 -8.49 -16.46
N GLN A 177 -6.80 -7.73 -16.60
CA GLN A 177 -5.59 -8.23 -17.26
C GLN A 177 -4.98 -9.40 -16.49
N TYR A 178 -4.87 -10.54 -17.18
CA TYR A 178 -4.23 -11.73 -16.65
C TYR A 178 -2.71 -11.59 -16.74
N PRO A 179 -1.93 -11.83 -15.67
CA PRO A 179 -0.48 -11.58 -15.60
C PRO A 179 0.32 -12.64 -16.36
N LYS A 180 0.21 -12.66 -17.68
CA LYS A 180 0.79 -13.69 -18.56
C LYS A 180 2.31 -13.82 -18.43
N GLU A 181 3.00 -12.68 -18.37
CA GLU A 181 4.46 -12.63 -18.33
C GLU A 181 5.05 -13.25 -17.07
N HIS A 182 4.34 -13.12 -15.96
CA HIS A 182 4.84 -13.52 -14.64
C HIS A 182 4.27 -14.85 -14.14
N ILE A 183 3.28 -15.44 -14.82
CA ILE A 183 2.55 -16.60 -14.29
C ILE A 183 3.46 -17.79 -13.98
N ASN A 184 4.44 -18.09 -14.81
CA ASN A 184 5.35 -19.21 -14.58
C ASN A 184 6.23 -18.97 -13.34
N SER A 185 6.68 -17.74 -13.12
CA SER A 185 7.42 -17.36 -11.92
C SER A 185 6.57 -17.52 -10.65
N TYR A 186 5.28 -17.15 -10.70
CA TYR A 186 4.35 -17.33 -9.57
C TYR A 186 4.10 -18.80 -9.26
N LEU A 187 3.86 -19.63 -10.29
CA LEU A 187 3.67 -21.07 -10.12
C LEU A 187 4.90 -21.73 -9.49
N SER A 188 6.09 -21.37 -9.97
CA SER A 188 7.35 -21.84 -9.40
C SER A 188 7.54 -21.41 -7.96
N TYR A 189 7.29 -20.13 -7.65
CA TYR A 189 7.42 -19.58 -6.30
C TYR A 189 6.47 -20.25 -5.31
N TYR A 190 5.21 -20.45 -5.69
CA TYR A 190 4.20 -21.10 -4.85
C TYR A 190 4.25 -22.63 -4.92
N LYS A 191 5.10 -23.22 -5.75
CA LYS A 191 5.20 -24.68 -5.97
C LYS A 191 3.86 -25.29 -6.39
N ILE A 192 3.15 -24.65 -7.31
CA ILE A 192 1.85 -25.05 -7.83
C ILE A 192 2.00 -25.44 -9.29
N SER A 193 1.40 -26.56 -9.71
CA SER A 193 1.35 -26.94 -11.14
C SER A 193 0.27 -26.16 -11.87
N LYS A 194 0.53 -25.83 -13.13
CA LYS A 194 -0.50 -25.34 -14.05
C LYS A 194 -1.47 -26.50 -14.32
N LYS A 195 -2.74 -26.34 -13.97
CA LYS A 195 -3.81 -27.28 -14.37
C LYS A 195 -4.31 -26.93 -15.76
#